data_46e07d19a3888cb211af2640e043868b
#
_entry.id   46e07d19a3888cb211af2640e043868b
#
_cell.length_a   1.000
_cell.length_b   1.000
_cell.length_c   1.000
_cell.angle_alpha   90.00
_cell.angle_beta   90.00
_cell.angle_gamma   90.00
#
_symmetry.space_group_name_H-M   'P 1'
#
loop_
_entity.id
_entity.type
_entity.pdbx_description
1 polymer ?
#
loop_
_entity_poly.entity_id
_entity_poly.type
_entity_poly.pdbx_seq_one_letter_code
_entity_poly.pdbx_strand_id
1 'polypeptide(L)'
;MIYADDNTPTLSDEDPLNLKERIEREAKQVTDWFQRNEMITSGDKTKLLIIGTKSNRSRKLENNNLVTNITVCNDTVTESTSEKLLGLIINNTLTWKQHLYGDDENCGLLKQLSQRIGILKRLRKYIPDTKFKQIVAGIFTSKVIYCITVWGRVWNITNNDNPERSNTISKKEMKKIQILQNKTMRLLTGMGYDTPVKTLLKKCNQLSVHQLVAFHTACQTYRIYTEKLPHYHYNRLFQNENEDGRNTRSKMKPIDFELSLAKGSFFFQASKIWGRLPSHIRNMPKLKSFKTSCRKWIQENIDINP
;
A
#
# COMPACT_ATOMS: atom_id res chain seq x y z
N MET A 1 0.75 -11.04 -12.91
CA MET A 1 -0.40 -10.09 -12.78
C MET A 1 -0.58 -9.43 -14.15
N ILE A 2 -1.79 -9.38 -14.64
CA ILE A 2 -2.12 -8.72 -15.92
C ILE A 2 -3.13 -7.62 -15.61
N TYR A 3 -2.89 -6.42 -16.14
CA TYR A 3 -3.82 -5.30 -16.04
C TYR A 3 -3.81 -4.54 -17.38
N ALA A 4 -4.87 -4.69 -18.14
CA ALA A 4 -4.96 -4.22 -19.51
C ALA A 4 -3.80 -4.76 -20.37
N ASP A 5 -2.95 -3.89 -20.88
CA ASP A 5 -1.72 -4.19 -21.62
C ASP A 5 -0.48 -4.44 -20.75
N ASP A 6 -0.57 -4.09 -19.45
CA ASP A 6 0.54 -4.29 -18.52
C ASP A 6 0.60 -5.74 -18.00
N ASN A 7 1.67 -6.46 -18.32
CA ASN A 7 1.95 -7.79 -17.79
C ASN A 7 3.13 -7.75 -16.83
N THR A 8 2.91 -8.20 -15.58
CA THR A 8 3.93 -8.18 -14.52
C THR A 8 4.10 -9.59 -13.96
N PRO A 9 4.96 -10.44 -14.54
CA PRO A 9 5.36 -11.69 -13.94
C PRO A 9 6.19 -11.45 -12.67
N THR A 10 6.01 -12.29 -11.66
CA THR A 10 6.76 -12.22 -10.42
C THR A 10 7.21 -13.62 -10.03
N LEU A 11 8.49 -13.78 -9.78
CA LEU A 11 9.12 -15.02 -9.36
C LEU A 11 9.95 -14.78 -8.10
N SER A 12 10.18 -15.83 -7.33
CA SER A 12 11.06 -15.80 -6.16
C SER A 12 11.93 -17.04 -6.12
N ASP A 13 13.17 -16.88 -5.74
CA ASP A 13 14.12 -17.98 -5.51
C ASP A 13 15.17 -17.55 -4.49
N GLU A 14 15.75 -18.50 -3.80
CA GLU A 14 16.87 -18.25 -2.88
C GLU A 14 18.20 -18.10 -3.64
N ASP A 15 18.35 -18.83 -4.75
CA ASP A 15 19.50 -18.73 -5.63
C ASP A 15 19.23 -17.74 -6.78
N PRO A 16 20.08 -16.70 -6.92
CA PRO A 16 19.93 -15.70 -7.99
C PRO A 16 20.13 -16.25 -9.40
N LEU A 17 21.01 -17.22 -9.59
CA LEU A 17 21.25 -17.80 -10.91
C LEU A 17 20.05 -18.60 -11.37
N ASN A 18 19.51 -19.45 -10.48
CA ASN A 18 18.28 -20.20 -10.75
C ASN A 18 17.11 -19.24 -10.99
N LEU A 19 17.02 -18.14 -10.24
CA LEU A 19 16.01 -17.11 -10.46
C LEU A 19 16.11 -16.49 -11.85
N LYS A 20 17.35 -16.19 -12.30
CA LYS A 20 17.59 -15.64 -13.65
C LYS A 20 17.11 -16.60 -14.74
N GLU A 21 17.54 -17.84 -14.71
CA GLU A 21 17.14 -18.84 -15.70
C GLU A 21 15.61 -19.03 -15.76
N ARG A 22 14.95 -19.05 -14.59
CA ARG A 22 13.50 -19.15 -14.49
C ARG A 22 12.78 -17.94 -15.07
N ILE A 23 13.26 -16.73 -14.77
CA ILE A 23 12.66 -15.49 -15.30
C ILE A 23 12.81 -15.45 -16.82
N GLU A 24 13.99 -15.77 -17.36
CA GLU A 24 14.23 -15.78 -18.80
C GLU A 24 13.35 -16.82 -19.52
N ARG A 25 13.18 -18.01 -18.93
CA ARG A 25 12.28 -19.04 -19.44
C ARG A 25 10.82 -18.61 -19.45
N GLU A 26 10.32 -18.06 -18.34
CA GLU A 26 8.94 -17.58 -18.23
C GLU A 26 8.70 -16.37 -19.16
N ALA A 27 9.66 -15.45 -19.24
CA ALA A 27 9.59 -14.32 -20.17
C ALA A 27 9.48 -14.79 -21.62
N LYS A 28 10.25 -15.80 -22.00
CA LYS A 28 10.16 -16.41 -23.34
C LYS A 28 8.77 -17.00 -23.61
N GLN A 29 8.20 -17.75 -22.65
CA GLN A 29 6.85 -18.31 -22.81
C GLN A 29 5.78 -17.22 -23.00
N VAL A 30 5.89 -16.13 -22.24
CA VAL A 30 4.98 -14.99 -22.35
C VAL A 30 5.14 -14.30 -23.70
N THR A 31 6.36 -14.06 -24.15
CA THR A 31 6.62 -13.43 -25.46
C THR A 31 6.18 -14.29 -26.62
N ASP A 32 6.41 -15.61 -26.56
CA ASP A 32 5.92 -16.58 -27.57
C ASP A 32 4.39 -16.61 -27.61
N TRP A 33 3.73 -16.43 -26.46
CA TRP A 33 2.27 -16.33 -26.42
C TRP A 33 1.78 -15.03 -27.07
N PHE A 34 2.41 -13.89 -26.77
CA PHE A 34 2.07 -12.61 -27.39
C PHE A 34 2.26 -12.67 -28.91
N GLN A 35 3.38 -13.22 -29.36
CA GLN A 35 3.67 -13.35 -30.79
C GLN A 35 2.62 -14.22 -31.54
N ARG A 36 2.18 -15.33 -30.91
CA ARG A 36 1.11 -16.16 -31.45
C ARG A 36 -0.25 -15.46 -31.55
N ASN A 37 -0.46 -14.44 -30.72
CA ASN A 37 -1.66 -13.59 -30.73
C ASN A 37 -1.46 -12.28 -31.49
N GLU A 38 -0.44 -12.20 -32.36
CA GLU A 38 -0.13 -11.03 -33.19
C GLU A 38 0.16 -9.76 -32.38
N MET A 39 0.63 -9.90 -31.12
CA MET A 39 1.05 -8.81 -30.25
C MET A 39 2.57 -8.73 -30.20
N ILE A 40 3.10 -7.52 -30.23
CA ILE A 40 4.55 -7.27 -30.19
C ILE A 40 4.92 -6.80 -28.77
N THR A 41 5.87 -7.50 -28.16
CA THR A 41 6.49 -7.07 -26.92
C THR A 41 7.60 -6.04 -27.22
N SER A 42 7.61 -4.94 -26.46
CA SER A 42 8.66 -3.91 -26.60
C SER A 42 9.74 -4.15 -25.56
N GLY A 43 10.96 -4.48 -26.00
CA GLY A 43 12.12 -4.65 -25.13
C GLY A 43 12.43 -3.35 -24.34
N ASP A 44 12.39 -2.19 -25.02
CA ASP A 44 12.66 -0.88 -24.40
C ASP A 44 11.70 -0.53 -23.26
N LYS A 45 10.45 -1.03 -23.31
CA LYS A 45 9.44 -0.81 -22.27
C LYS A 45 9.48 -1.88 -21.19
N THR A 46 10.18 -2.99 -21.43
CA THR A 46 10.32 -4.06 -20.44
C THR A 46 11.28 -3.61 -19.34
N LYS A 47 10.86 -3.73 -18.07
CA LYS A 47 11.65 -3.33 -16.91
C LYS A 47 11.87 -4.51 -15.99
N LEU A 48 13.07 -4.59 -15.42
CA LEU A 48 13.45 -5.60 -14.43
C LEU A 48 13.63 -4.95 -13.07
N LEU A 49 12.88 -5.40 -12.07
CA LEU A 49 13.03 -4.96 -10.70
C LEU A 49 13.30 -6.17 -9.79
N ILE A 50 14.51 -6.26 -9.25
CA ILE A 50 14.92 -7.33 -8.34
C ILE A 50 14.76 -6.85 -6.90
N ILE A 51 13.82 -7.45 -6.17
CA ILE A 51 13.46 -7.03 -4.83
C ILE A 51 14.17 -7.88 -3.78
N GLY A 52 14.81 -7.23 -2.81
CA GLY A 52 15.46 -7.91 -1.70
C GLY A 52 15.76 -6.99 -0.52
N THR A 53 16.11 -7.58 0.63
CA THR A 53 16.59 -6.77 1.76
C THR A 53 17.95 -6.16 1.42
N LYS A 54 18.24 -4.98 2.01
CA LYS A 54 19.57 -4.35 1.80
C LYS A 54 20.72 -5.30 2.10
N SER A 55 20.65 -6.00 3.23
CA SER A 55 21.69 -6.94 3.65
C SER A 55 21.87 -8.10 2.65
N ASN A 56 20.77 -8.69 2.15
CA ASN A 56 20.85 -9.77 1.17
C ASN A 56 21.42 -9.27 -0.16
N ARG A 57 20.99 -8.08 -0.60
CA ARG A 57 21.51 -7.49 -1.84
C ARG A 57 22.98 -7.17 -1.73
N SER A 58 23.44 -6.53 -0.64
CA SER A 58 24.87 -6.25 -0.43
C SER A 58 25.72 -7.52 -0.41
N ARG A 59 25.29 -8.53 0.35
CA ARG A 59 26.01 -9.82 0.44
C ARG A 59 26.10 -10.53 -0.91
N LYS A 60 25.02 -10.50 -1.72
CA LYS A 60 25.01 -11.12 -3.06
C LYS A 60 25.86 -10.33 -4.05
N LEU A 61 25.93 -9.01 -3.90
CA LEU A 61 26.81 -8.16 -4.72
C LEU A 61 28.29 -8.43 -4.41
N GLU A 62 28.66 -8.50 -3.12
CA GLU A 62 30.03 -8.82 -2.68
C GLU A 62 30.51 -10.19 -3.19
N ASN A 63 29.60 -11.16 -3.30
CA ASN A 63 29.88 -12.51 -3.80
C ASN A 63 29.77 -12.64 -5.34
N ASN A 64 29.60 -11.55 -6.08
CA ASN A 64 29.32 -11.55 -7.53
C ASN A 64 28.11 -12.41 -7.98
N ASN A 65 27.20 -12.70 -7.06
CA ASN A 65 26.02 -13.54 -7.30
C ASN A 65 24.73 -12.71 -7.46
N LEU A 66 24.83 -11.40 -7.69
CA LEU A 66 23.66 -10.57 -7.93
C LEU A 66 23.34 -10.57 -9.43
N VAL A 67 22.12 -10.99 -9.77
CA VAL A 67 21.59 -10.82 -11.12
C VAL A 67 21.35 -9.34 -11.36
N THR A 68 21.96 -8.79 -12.39
CA THR A 68 21.81 -7.37 -12.78
C THR A 68 21.13 -7.19 -14.14
N ASN A 69 21.01 -8.27 -14.89
CA ASN A 69 20.38 -8.28 -16.21
C ASN A 69 19.73 -9.62 -16.54
N ILE A 70 18.78 -9.58 -17.43
CA ILE A 70 18.11 -10.74 -18.05
C ILE A 70 17.98 -10.52 -19.54
N THR A 71 17.82 -11.60 -20.31
CA THR A 71 17.54 -11.53 -21.74
C THR A 71 16.04 -11.73 -22.00
N VAL A 72 15.42 -10.77 -22.69
CA VAL A 72 14.01 -10.82 -23.08
C VAL A 72 13.90 -10.44 -24.56
N CYS A 73 13.35 -11.29 -25.41
CA CYS A 73 13.22 -11.05 -26.85
C CYS A 73 14.54 -10.67 -27.56
N ASN A 74 15.66 -11.29 -27.19
CA ASN A 74 17.03 -10.97 -27.64
C ASN A 74 17.57 -9.61 -27.16
N ASP A 75 16.80 -8.84 -26.40
CA ASP A 75 17.27 -7.60 -25.78
C ASP A 75 17.77 -7.87 -24.35
N THR A 76 18.84 -7.18 -23.95
CA THR A 76 19.33 -7.22 -22.58
C THR A 76 18.60 -6.17 -21.75
N VAL A 77 17.79 -6.64 -20.81
CA VAL A 77 17.09 -5.78 -19.86
C VAL A 77 17.88 -5.70 -18.56
N THR A 78 18.33 -4.48 -18.21
CA THR A 78 19.10 -4.23 -16.98
C THR A 78 18.18 -3.94 -15.80
N GLU A 79 18.67 -4.25 -14.58
CA GLU A 79 17.93 -3.97 -13.36
C GLU A 79 17.72 -2.45 -13.15
N SER A 80 16.49 -2.07 -12.86
CA SER A 80 16.12 -0.73 -12.40
C SER A 80 16.16 -0.67 -10.87
N THR A 81 16.49 0.49 -10.32
CA THR A 81 16.45 0.72 -8.86
C THR A 81 15.05 1.00 -8.34
N SER A 82 14.20 1.61 -9.16
CA SER A 82 12.79 1.87 -8.89
C SER A 82 11.98 1.90 -10.17
N GLU A 83 10.74 1.41 -10.10
CA GLU A 83 9.82 1.40 -11.24
C GLU A 83 8.42 1.84 -10.82
N LYS A 84 7.71 2.46 -11.77
CA LYS A 84 6.33 2.88 -11.56
C LYS A 84 5.35 1.80 -12.03
N LEU A 85 4.73 1.10 -11.09
CA LEU A 85 3.72 0.09 -11.36
C LEU A 85 2.34 0.60 -10.93
N LEU A 86 1.41 0.69 -11.87
CA LEU A 86 0.01 1.11 -11.62
C LEU A 86 -0.08 2.39 -10.74
N GLY A 87 0.81 3.35 -10.97
CA GLY A 87 0.82 4.62 -10.24
C GLY A 87 1.50 4.61 -8.88
N LEU A 88 2.07 3.48 -8.44
CA LEU A 88 2.97 3.36 -7.30
C LEU A 88 4.41 3.31 -7.78
N ILE A 89 5.31 4.03 -7.10
CA ILE A 89 6.75 3.87 -7.32
C ILE A 89 7.25 2.82 -6.34
N ILE A 90 7.72 1.71 -6.88
CA ILE A 90 8.24 0.56 -6.13
C ILE A 90 9.75 0.51 -6.34
N ASN A 91 10.52 0.35 -5.29
CA ASN A 91 11.95 0.21 -5.37
C ASN A 91 12.43 -1.20 -4.97
N ASN A 92 13.66 -1.50 -5.32
CA ASN A 92 14.32 -2.79 -5.11
C ASN A 92 14.49 -3.21 -3.64
N THR A 93 14.20 -2.32 -2.67
CA THR A 93 14.23 -2.60 -1.22
C THR A 93 12.87 -2.48 -0.55
N LEU A 94 11.80 -2.29 -1.32
CA LEU A 94 10.41 -2.08 -0.84
C LEU A 94 10.29 -0.97 0.21
N THR A 95 11.11 0.06 0.10
CA THR A 95 10.92 1.30 0.86
C THR A 95 10.01 2.23 0.08
N TRP A 96 9.13 2.94 0.76
CA TRP A 96 8.18 3.84 0.09
C TRP A 96 8.70 5.27 -0.06
N LYS A 97 10.02 5.49 0.09
CA LYS A 97 10.63 6.82 -0.02
C LYS A 97 10.45 7.42 -1.41
N GLN A 98 10.76 6.66 -2.46
CA GLN A 98 10.58 7.14 -3.83
C GLN A 98 9.11 7.42 -4.15
N HIS A 99 8.18 6.59 -3.67
CA HIS A 99 6.76 6.89 -3.82
C HIS A 99 6.35 8.21 -3.17
N LEU A 100 6.91 8.54 -2.01
CA LEU A 100 6.59 9.77 -1.28
C LEU A 100 7.26 11.01 -1.84
N TYR A 101 8.56 10.92 -2.14
CA TYR A 101 9.37 12.08 -2.54
C TYR A 101 9.57 12.19 -4.05
N GLY A 102 9.43 11.10 -4.77
CA GLY A 102 9.75 10.97 -6.18
C GLY A 102 11.14 10.39 -6.40
N ASP A 103 11.44 10.17 -7.66
CA ASP A 103 12.75 9.88 -8.22
C ASP A 103 13.05 10.86 -9.36
N ASP A 104 14.10 10.63 -10.12
CA ASP A 104 14.53 11.54 -11.20
C ASP A 104 13.47 11.69 -12.30
N GLU A 105 12.69 10.63 -12.54
CA GLU A 105 11.67 10.60 -13.60
C GLU A 105 10.26 10.88 -13.07
N ASN A 106 9.98 10.57 -11.81
CA ASN A 106 8.63 10.54 -11.29
C ASN A 106 8.41 11.52 -10.13
N CYS A 107 7.33 12.28 -10.23
CA CYS A 107 6.91 13.19 -9.16
C CYS A 107 6.30 12.42 -7.99
N GLY A 108 6.87 12.54 -6.79
CA GLY A 108 6.41 11.88 -5.57
C GLY A 108 5.06 12.37 -5.05
N LEU A 109 4.43 11.55 -4.22
CA LEU A 109 3.10 11.81 -3.65
C LEU A 109 3.01 13.16 -2.91
N LEU A 110 4.02 13.53 -2.11
CA LEU A 110 4.01 14.78 -1.34
C LEU A 110 3.96 16.01 -2.23
N LYS A 111 4.73 16.03 -3.32
CA LYS A 111 4.73 17.12 -4.31
C LYS A 111 3.40 17.16 -5.05
N GLN A 112 2.86 16.01 -5.48
CA GLN A 112 1.54 15.93 -6.12
C GLN A 112 0.43 16.47 -5.21
N LEU A 113 0.42 16.09 -3.93
CA LEU A 113 -0.56 16.59 -2.95
C LEU A 113 -0.43 18.10 -2.75
N SER A 114 0.79 18.63 -2.68
CA SER A 114 1.03 20.07 -2.56
C SER A 114 0.52 20.85 -3.78
N GLN A 115 0.74 20.35 -4.99
CA GLN A 115 0.22 20.93 -6.22
C GLN A 115 -1.32 20.94 -6.23
N ARG A 116 -1.95 19.85 -5.79
CA ARG A 116 -3.42 19.75 -5.67
C ARG A 116 -3.99 20.74 -4.66
N ILE A 117 -3.29 20.99 -3.55
CA ILE A 117 -3.68 22.04 -2.60
C ILE A 117 -3.60 23.43 -3.27
N GLY A 118 -2.59 23.69 -4.09
CA GLY A 118 -2.50 24.93 -4.88
C GLY A 118 -3.70 25.12 -5.81
N ILE A 119 -4.14 24.07 -6.49
CA ILE A 119 -5.37 24.08 -7.31
C ILE A 119 -6.60 24.35 -6.44
N LEU A 120 -6.75 23.65 -5.34
CA LEU A 120 -7.89 23.81 -4.42
C LEU A 120 -7.96 25.24 -3.85
N LYS A 121 -6.82 25.85 -3.51
CA LYS A 121 -6.78 27.27 -3.07
C LYS A 121 -7.35 28.23 -4.12
N ARG A 122 -7.01 28.04 -5.39
CA ARG A 122 -7.53 28.88 -6.48
C ARG A 122 -9.03 28.67 -6.69
N LEU A 123 -9.49 27.42 -6.65
CA LEU A 123 -10.90 27.07 -6.84
C LEU A 123 -11.80 27.51 -5.69
N ARG A 124 -11.23 27.63 -4.47
CA ARG A 124 -12.00 27.95 -3.24
C ARG A 124 -12.87 29.21 -3.37
N LYS A 125 -12.38 30.22 -4.11
CA LYS A 125 -13.07 31.50 -4.29
C LYS A 125 -14.36 31.41 -5.11
N TYR A 126 -14.47 30.39 -5.97
CA TYR A 126 -15.51 30.30 -6.98
C TYR A 126 -16.55 29.19 -6.68
N ILE A 127 -16.31 28.37 -5.66
CA ILE A 127 -17.09 27.15 -5.45
C ILE A 127 -17.76 27.18 -4.06
N PRO A 128 -19.10 26.95 -3.98
CA PRO A 128 -19.80 26.85 -2.71
C PRO A 128 -19.28 25.69 -1.83
N ASP A 129 -19.36 25.86 -0.51
CA ASP A 129 -18.81 24.92 0.49
C ASP A 129 -19.22 23.46 0.28
N THR A 130 -20.48 23.23 -0.02
CA THR A 130 -21.04 21.88 -0.23
C THR A 130 -20.40 21.17 -1.42
N LYS A 131 -20.20 21.86 -2.52
CA LYS A 131 -19.54 21.35 -3.74
C LYS A 131 -18.03 21.29 -3.57
N PHE A 132 -17.44 22.25 -2.87
CA PHE A 132 -16.00 22.27 -2.60
C PHE A 132 -15.55 21.04 -1.81
N LYS A 133 -16.36 20.56 -0.84
CA LYS A 133 -16.10 19.33 -0.10
C LYS A 133 -16.00 18.10 -1.03
N GLN A 134 -16.87 18.00 -2.04
CA GLN A 134 -16.84 16.92 -3.03
C GLN A 134 -15.55 16.99 -3.90
N ILE A 135 -15.18 18.20 -4.31
CA ILE A 135 -13.95 18.42 -5.10
C ILE A 135 -12.70 18.06 -4.29
N VAL A 136 -12.65 18.45 -3.02
CA VAL A 136 -11.55 18.04 -2.12
C VAL A 136 -11.47 16.53 -1.98
N ALA A 137 -12.62 15.85 -1.84
CA ALA A 137 -12.65 14.39 -1.79
C ALA A 137 -12.12 13.75 -3.09
N GLY A 138 -12.51 14.26 -4.26
CA GLY A 138 -12.08 13.77 -5.56
C GLY A 138 -10.62 14.08 -5.90
N ILE A 139 -10.14 15.28 -5.57
CA ILE A 139 -8.80 15.73 -5.97
C ILE A 139 -7.74 15.33 -4.94
N PHE A 140 -7.99 15.56 -3.66
CA PHE A 140 -7.00 15.37 -2.60
C PHE A 140 -7.15 14.02 -1.90
N THR A 141 -8.33 13.74 -1.32
CA THR A 141 -8.53 12.54 -0.50
C THR A 141 -8.37 11.26 -1.32
N SER A 142 -8.91 11.22 -2.54
CA SER A 142 -8.76 10.09 -3.46
C SER A 142 -7.29 9.73 -3.70
N LYS A 143 -6.43 10.73 -3.85
CA LYS A 143 -5.00 10.52 -4.07
C LYS A 143 -4.29 10.01 -2.81
N VAL A 144 -4.67 10.46 -1.63
CA VAL A 144 -4.14 9.95 -0.36
C VAL A 144 -4.53 8.50 -0.14
N ILE A 145 -5.80 8.13 -0.40
CA ILE A 145 -6.29 6.77 -0.15
C ILE A 145 -5.90 5.75 -1.25
N TYR A 146 -5.38 6.22 -2.39
CA TYR A 146 -4.97 5.34 -3.46
C TYR A 146 -3.87 4.37 -2.99
N CYS A 147 -4.16 3.09 -3.01
CA CYS A 147 -3.29 2.01 -2.53
C CYS A 147 -2.74 2.22 -1.11
N ILE A 148 -3.45 2.96 -0.26
CA ILE A 148 -2.99 3.33 1.10
C ILE A 148 -2.71 2.09 1.97
N THR A 149 -3.35 0.97 1.71
CA THR A 149 -3.12 -0.32 2.40
C THR A 149 -1.81 -0.98 2.02
N VAL A 150 -1.18 -0.54 0.93
CA VAL A 150 0.10 -1.08 0.43
C VAL A 150 1.28 -0.29 0.99
N TRP A 151 1.24 1.05 0.88
CA TRP A 151 2.32 1.92 1.31
C TRP A 151 2.14 2.53 2.70
N GLY A 152 0.90 2.60 3.20
CA GLY A 152 0.60 3.18 4.50
C GLY A 152 0.89 2.23 5.66
N ARG A 153 1.11 2.78 6.87
CA ARG A 153 1.35 2.01 8.08
C ARG A 153 0.53 2.54 9.25
N VAL A 154 0.09 1.63 10.11
CA VAL A 154 -0.51 1.93 11.42
C VAL A 154 0.48 1.55 12.51
N TRP A 155 0.73 2.45 13.44
CA TRP A 155 1.59 2.24 14.62
C TRP A 155 0.75 2.07 15.88
N ASN A 156 1.40 1.65 16.96
CA ASN A 156 0.77 1.47 18.28
C ASN A 156 -0.37 0.43 18.27
N ILE A 157 -0.35 -0.49 17.31
CA ILE A 157 -1.31 -1.60 17.30
C ILE A 157 -0.87 -2.69 18.29
N THR A 158 0.43 -2.79 18.58
CA THR A 158 1.00 -3.69 19.59
C THR A 158 1.97 -2.93 20.49
N ASN A 159 2.09 -3.35 21.75
CA ASN A 159 3.00 -2.73 22.73
C ASN A 159 4.50 -2.90 22.37
N ASN A 160 4.81 -3.73 21.37
CA ASN A 160 6.18 -4.10 20.95
C ASN A 160 6.55 -3.55 19.55
N ASP A 161 5.87 -2.53 19.06
CA ASP A 161 6.23 -1.90 17.79
C ASP A 161 7.53 -1.08 17.94
N ASN A 162 8.68 -1.73 17.71
CA ASN A 162 9.96 -1.02 17.60
C ASN A 162 10.02 -0.33 16.22
N PRO A 163 9.92 1.03 16.16
CA PRO A 163 9.76 1.76 14.91
C PRO A 163 11.03 1.79 14.04
N GLU A 164 12.20 1.49 14.59
CA GLU A 164 13.48 1.78 13.95
C GLU A 164 13.96 0.71 12.96
N ARG A 165 13.36 -0.48 12.97
CA ARG A 165 13.81 -1.62 12.15
C ARG A 165 12.98 -1.93 10.91
N SER A 166 12.08 -1.04 10.50
CA SER A 166 11.18 -1.31 9.37
C SER A 166 11.57 -0.48 8.15
N ASN A 167 11.74 -1.12 7.00
CA ASN A 167 11.93 -0.46 5.69
C ASN A 167 10.66 0.23 5.17
N THR A 168 9.60 0.30 5.98
CA THR A 168 8.34 0.93 5.64
C THR A 168 8.38 2.44 5.90
N ILE A 169 7.32 3.13 5.49
CA ILE A 169 7.13 4.56 5.74
C ILE A 169 7.30 4.88 7.23
N SER A 170 8.03 5.93 7.56
CA SER A 170 8.29 6.37 8.92
C SER A 170 7.15 7.22 9.48
N LYS A 171 7.08 7.35 10.83
CA LYS A 171 6.16 8.29 11.49
C LYS A 171 6.32 9.73 11.00
N LYS A 172 7.57 10.17 10.76
CA LYS A 172 7.88 11.51 10.24
C LYS A 172 7.28 11.72 8.84
N GLU A 173 7.32 10.73 7.98
CA GLU A 173 6.77 10.78 6.63
C GLU A 173 5.25 10.81 6.64
N MET A 174 4.60 9.97 7.45
CA MET A 174 3.15 10.03 7.65
C MET A 174 2.69 11.39 8.18
N LYS A 175 3.45 11.98 9.11
CA LYS A 175 3.18 13.33 9.63
C LYS A 175 3.21 14.39 8.53
N LYS A 176 4.10 14.28 7.53
CA LYS A 176 4.11 15.21 6.39
C LYS A 176 2.81 15.14 5.58
N ILE A 177 2.28 13.94 5.34
CA ILE A 177 0.99 13.79 4.66
C ILE A 177 -0.15 14.36 5.53
N GLN A 178 -0.12 14.12 6.84
CA GLN A 178 -1.10 14.68 7.78
C GLN A 178 -1.09 16.21 7.77
N ILE A 179 0.08 16.85 7.69
CA ILE A 179 0.19 18.32 7.56
C ILE A 179 -0.51 18.81 6.30
N LEU A 180 -0.35 18.12 5.17
CA LEU A 180 -1.04 18.47 3.93
C LEU A 180 -2.56 18.28 4.03
N GLN A 181 -3.01 17.21 4.69
CA GLN A 181 -4.42 17.02 5.00
C GLN A 181 -4.97 18.16 5.88
N ASN A 182 -4.23 18.55 6.93
CA ASN A 182 -4.62 19.65 7.79
C ASN A 182 -4.78 20.97 7.02
N LYS A 183 -3.84 21.28 6.10
CA LYS A 183 -3.95 22.44 5.21
C LYS A 183 -5.23 22.38 4.37
N THR A 184 -5.56 21.23 3.83
CA THR A 184 -6.78 21.03 3.03
C THR A 184 -8.06 21.18 3.86
N MET A 185 -8.07 20.67 5.09
CA MET A 185 -9.20 20.84 6.02
C MET A 185 -9.39 22.31 6.43
N ARG A 186 -8.32 23.07 6.61
CA ARG A 186 -8.41 24.52 6.86
C ARG A 186 -8.99 25.28 5.69
N LEU A 187 -8.66 24.88 4.47
CA LEU A 187 -9.30 25.45 3.27
C LEU A 187 -10.81 25.15 3.21
N LEU A 188 -11.24 23.97 3.69
CA LEU A 188 -12.64 23.59 3.76
C LEU A 188 -13.42 24.40 4.81
N THR A 189 -12.82 24.61 5.97
CA THR A 189 -13.52 25.14 7.16
C THR A 189 -13.31 26.64 7.40
N GLY A 190 -12.31 27.24 6.76
CA GLY A 190 -11.87 28.63 7.04
C GLY A 190 -11.19 28.80 8.40
N MET A 191 -10.91 27.70 9.14
CA MET A 191 -10.32 27.78 10.48
C MET A 191 -8.84 28.14 10.44
N GLY A 192 -8.39 28.87 11.47
CA GLY A 192 -6.99 29.30 11.64
C GLY A 192 -6.02 28.17 11.94
N TYR A 193 -4.74 28.51 11.93
CA TYR A 193 -3.64 27.56 12.20
C TYR A 193 -3.65 27.06 13.65
N ASP A 194 -4.15 27.84 14.58
CA ASP A 194 -4.20 27.50 16.01
C ASP A 194 -5.28 26.46 16.35
N THR A 195 -6.16 26.16 15.39
CA THR A 195 -7.21 25.17 15.61
C THR A 195 -6.61 23.76 15.74
N PRO A 196 -6.88 23.05 16.87
CA PRO A 196 -6.42 21.68 17.07
C PRO A 196 -6.88 20.74 15.93
N VAL A 197 -5.99 19.82 15.53
CA VAL A 197 -6.27 18.85 14.44
C VAL A 197 -7.52 18.02 14.74
N LYS A 198 -7.75 17.62 16.00
CA LYS A 198 -8.93 16.88 16.42
C LYS A 198 -10.24 17.63 16.10
N THR A 199 -10.26 18.94 16.33
CA THR A 199 -11.41 19.81 15.99
C THR A 199 -11.63 19.89 14.49
N LEU A 200 -10.55 20.06 13.69
CA LEU A 200 -10.63 20.07 12.23
C LEU A 200 -11.21 18.77 11.67
N LEU A 201 -10.69 17.62 12.13
CA LEU A 201 -11.15 16.30 11.72
C LEU A 201 -12.64 16.11 12.02
N LYS A 202 -13.07 16.47 13.22
CA LYS A 202 -14.47 16.40 13.66
C LYS A 202 -15.37 17.28 12.79
N LYS A 203 -15.00 18.55 12.55
CA LYS A 203 -15.79 19.49 11.73
C LYS A 203 -15.89 19.05 10.28
N CYS A 204 -14.81 18.51 9.70
CA CYS A 204 -14.82 17.98 8.34
C CYS A 204 -15.45 16.59 8.23
N ASN A 205 -15.75 15.93 9.35
CA ASN A 205 -16.13 14.52 9.42
C ASN A 205 -15.13 13.63 8.66
N GLN A 206 -13.85 13.81 8.92
CA GLN A 206 -12.77 13.06 8.30
C GLN A 206 -11.95 12.27 9.32
N LEU A 207 -11.32 11.20 8.85
CA LEU A 207 -10.30 10.45 9.58
C LEU A 207 -8.94 11.08 9.33
N SER A 208 -8.01 10.99 10.30
CA SER A 208 -6.61 11.32 10.05
C SER A 208 -5.99 10.35 9.05
N VAL A 209 -4.83 10.70 8.48
CA VAL A 209 -4.13 9.80 7.54
C VAL A 209 -3.84 8.44 8.19
N HIS A 210 -3.39 8.44 9.44
CA HIS A 210 -3.16 7.23 10.23
C HIS A 210 -4.43 6.38 10.40
N GLN A 211 -5.54 7.01 10.75
CA GLN A 211 -6.85 6.37 10.86
C GLN A 211 -7.40 5.91 9.49
N LEU A 212 -7.07 6.60 8.38
CA LEU A 212 -7.42 6.18 7.03
C LEU A 212 -6.73 4.86 6.65
N VAL A 213 -5.44 4.70 6.98
CA VAL A 213 -4.75 3.41 6.77
C VAL A 213 -5.50 2.28 7.49
N ALA A 214 -5.79 2.47 8.78
CA ALA A 214 -6.51 1.47 9.58
C ALA A 214 -7.90 1.16 9.00
N PHE A 215 -8.64 2.19 8.61
CA PHE A 215 -9.99 2.04 8.05
C PHE A 215 -9.98 1.27 6.72
N HIS A 216 -9.11 1.64 5.80
CA HIS A 216 -9.02 0.97 4.49
C HIS A 216 -8.50 -0.46 4.63
N THR A 217 -7.55 -0.70 5.53
CA THR A 217 -7.08 -2.06 5.87
C THR A 217 -8.22 -2.92 6.42
N ALA A 218 -8.99 -2.40 7.40
CA ALA A 218 -10.15 -3.11 7.93
C ALA A 218 -11.22 -3.39 6.88
N CYS A 219 -11.51 -2.43 5.99
CA CYS A 219 -12.48 -2.60 4.91
C CYS A 219 -12.04 -3.66 3.88
N GLN A 220 -10.76 -3.68 3.53
CA GLN A 220 -10.21 -4.68 2.63
C GLN A 220 -10.23 -6.07 3.28
N THR A 221 -9.86 -6.16 4.55
CA THR A 221 -9.92 -7.42 5.32
C THR A 221 -11.35 -7.94 5.42
N TYR A 222 -12.34 -7.07 5.66
CA TYR A 222 -13.75 -7.44 5.66
C TYR A 222 -14.19 -8.03 4.32
N ARG A 223 -13.79 -7.44 3.20
CA ARG A 223 -14.10 -7.97 1.86
C ARG A 223 -13.48 -9.34 1.64
N ILE A 224 -12.19 -9.50 1.96
CA ILE A 224 -11.53 -10.80 1.86
C ILE A 224 -12.24 -11.85 2.72
N TYR A 225 -12.69 -11.47 3.92
CA TYR A 225 -13.40 -12.35 4.83
C TYR A 225 -14.77 -12.78 4.30
N THR A 226 -15.56 -11.83 3.78
CA THR A 226 -16.93 -12.08 3.31
C THR A 226 -16.99 -12.72 1.93
N GLU A 227 -16.14 -12.27 1.01
CA GLU A 227 -16.12 -12.71 -0.38
C GLU A 227 -15.23 -13.94 -0.58
N LYS A 228 -14.34 -14.24 0.39
CA LYS A 228 -13.29 -15.28 0.32
C LYS A 228 -12.37 -15.12 -0.90
N LEU A 229 -12.25 -13.90 -1.39
CA LEU A 229 -11.47 -13.57 -2.59
C LEU A 229 -10.48 -12.42 -2.30
N PRO A 230 -9.30 -12.42 -2.92
CA PRO A 230 -8.71 -13.55 -3.66
C PRO A 230 -8.40 -14.73 -2.71
N HIS A 231 -8.54 -15.96 -3.20
CA HIS A 231 -8.36 -17.16 -2.34
C HIS A 231 -7.04 -17.19 -1.59
N TYR A 232 -5.92 -16.81 -2.22
CA TYR A 232 -4.63 -16.80 -1.57
C TYR A 232 -4.54 -15.77 -0.41
N HIS A 233 -5.24 -14.62 -0.50
CA HIS A 233 -5.34 -13.68 0.61
C HIS A 233 -6.20 -14.24 1.75
N TYR A 234 -7.33 -14.87 1.41
CA TYR A 234 -8.21 -15.49 2.39
C TYR A 234 -7.49 -16.61 3.15
N ASN A 235 -6.83 -17.51 2.43
CA ASN A 235 -6.09 -18.63 3.00
C ASN A 235 -4.98 -18.14 3.94
N ARG A 236 -4.25 -17.10 3.53
CA ARG A 236 -3.17 -16.54 4.34
C ARG A 236 -3.65 -15.87 5.62
N LEU A 237 -4.84 -15.27 5.61
CA LEU A 237 -5.39 -14.55 6.76
C LEU A 237 -6.25 -15.41 7.68
N PHE A 238 -7.02 -16.36 7.14
CA PHE A 238 -8.12 -17.02 7.85
C PHE A 238 -8.08 -18.55 7.86
N GLN A 239 -7.45 -19.21 6.88
CA GLN A 239 -7.35 -20.66 6.93
C GLN A 239 -6.39 -21.09 8.04
N ASN A 240 -6.94 -21.70 9.08
CA ASN A 240 -6.16 -22.53 9.98
C ASN A 240 -6.15 -23.95 9.40
N GLU A 241 -4.98 -24.46 9.11
CA GLU A 241 -4.76 -25.89 9.02
C GLU A 241 -4.87 -26.48 10.45
N ASN A 242 -6.08 -26.57 10.96
CA ASN A 242 -6.33 -27.33 12.17
C ASN A 242 -6.57 -28.77 11.74
N GLU A 243 -5.56 -29.59 11.82
CA GLU A 243 -5.68 -31.06 11.80
C GLU A 243 -6.58 -31.59 12.93
N ASP A 244 -6.92 -30.79 13.92
CA ASP A 244 -7.65 -31.18 15.14
C ASP A 244 -9.16 -30.96 15.13
N GLY A 245 -9.82 -30.79 14.00
CA GLY A 245 -11.31 -30.87 13.93
C GLY A 245 -12.13 -29.96 14.87
N ARG A 246 -11.50 -29.15 15.72
CA ARG A 246 -12.19 -28.24 16.63
C ARG A 246 -12.56 -26.95 15.90
N ASN A 247 -13.83 -26.85 15.59
CA ASN A 247 -14.48 -25.68 15.01
C ASN A 247 -14.39 -24.45 15.96
N THR A 248 -13.20 -23.93 16.21
CA THR A 248 -13.04 -22.69 16.94
C THR A 248 -13.29 -21.55 15.95
N ARG A 249 -14.35 -20.79 16.22
CA ARG A 249 -14.81 -19.56 15.55
C ARG A 249 -13.67 -18.84 14.82
N SER A 250 -13.85 -18.52 13.54
CA SER A 250 -12.92 -17.88 12.59
C SER A 250 -11.84 -16.99 13.25
N LYS A 251 -10.85 -17.59 13.85
CA LYS A 251 -9.69 -16.88 14.36
C LYS A 251 -8.76 -16.62 13.20
N MET A 252 -8.48 -15.35 12.98
CA MET A 252 -7.42 -14.95 12.09
C MET A 252 -6.11 -15.61 12.54
N LYS A 253 -5.36 -16.21 11.63
CA LYS A 253 -4.05 -16.77 11.95
C LYS A 253 -3.20 -15.67 12.63
N PRO A 254 -2.54 -15.95 13.76
CA PRO A 254 -1.46 -15.08 14.21
C PRO A 254 -0.38 -15.16 13.15
N ILE A 255 -0.27 -14.09 12.35
CA ILE A 255 0.80 -14.00 11.37
C ILE A 255 2.01 -13.50 12.12
N ASP A 256 2.88 -14.41 12.51
CA ASP A 256 4.16 -14.06 13.10
C ASP A 256 5.19 -13.90 11.98
N PHE A 257 5.70 -12.69 11.85
CA PHE A 257 6.75 -12.39 10.90
C PHE A 257 8.04 -12.09 11.68
N GLU A 258 9.01 -12.94 11.58
CA GLU A 258 10.35 -12.71 12.11
C GLU A 258 11.04 -11.53 11.40
N LEU A 259 10.73 -11.31 10.12
CA LEU A 259 11.32 -10.24 9.32
C LEU A 259 10.64 -8.89 9.53
N SER A 260 11.44 -7.87 9.85
CA SER A 260 10.98 -6.49 10.03
C SER A 260 10.24 -5.92 8.80
N LEU A 261 10.59 -6.38 7.60
CA LEU A 261 9.95 -5.99 6.33
C LEU A 261 8.48 -6.43 6.29
N ALA A 262 8.19 -7.61 6.82
CA ALA A 262 6.85 -8.18 6.83
C ALA A 262 5.91 -7.44 7.80
N LYS A 263 6.43 -6.82 8.87
CA LYS A 263 5.63 -6.04 9.84
C LYS A 263 4.96 -4.80 9.24
N GLY A 264 5.44 -4.30 8.10
CA GLY A 264 4.80 -3.24 7.33
C GLY A 264 3.77 -3.73 6.30
N SER A 265 3.67 -5.03 6.07
CA SER A 265 2.79 -5.59 5.07
C SER A 265 1.31 -5.44 5.41
N PHE A 266 0.47 -5.44 4.38
CA PHE A 266 -0.98 -5.48 4.54
C PHE A 266 -1.44 -6.62 5.46
N PHE A 267 -0.88 -7.82 5.30
CA PHE A 267 -1.29 -8.99 6.06
C PHE A 267 -1.07 -8.83 7.57
N PHE A 268 0.09 -8.31 7.96
CA PHE A 268 0.38 -8.04 9.36
C PHE A 268 -0.56 -7.00 9.95
N GLN A 269 -0.74 -5.88 9.27
CA GLN A 269 -1.63 -4.81 9.72
C GLN A 269 -3.10 -5.30 9.76
N ALA A 270 -3.53 -6.05 8.75
CA ALA A 270 -4.85 -6.64 8.68
C ALA A 270 -5.12 -7.55 9.88
N SER A 271 -4.19 -8.48 10.21
CA SER A 271 -4.36 -9.37 11.35
C SER A 271 -4.50 -8.62 12.66
N LYS A 272 -3.68 -7.60 12.88
CA LYS A 272 -3.70 -6.83 14.14
C LYS A 272 -4.96 -5.96 14.26
N ILE A 273 -5.35 -5.26 13.19
CA ILE A 273 -6.56 -4.41 13.19
C ILE A 273 -7.81 -5.27 13.34
N TRP A 274 -7.91 -6.37 12.58
CA TRP A 274 -9.06 -7.28 12.63
C TRP A 274 -9.23 -7.93 13.99
N GLY A 275 -8.13 -8.36 14.63
CA GLY A 275 -8.15 -8.94 15.98
C GLY A 275 -8.67 -7.98 17.05
N ARG A 276 -8.45 -6.68 16.88
CA ARG A 276 -8.96 -5.63 17.80
C ARG A 276 -10.42 -5.23 17.54
N LEU A 277 -10.92 -5.43 16.32
CA LEU A 277 -12.31 -5.11 16.01
C LEU A 277 -13.27 -5.99 16.82
N PRO A 278 -14.29 -5.41 17.48
CA PRO A 278 -15.32 -6.18 18.17
C PRO A 278 -16.05 -7.15 17.23
N SER A 279 -16.45 -8.31 17.77
CA SER A 279 -17.12 -9.37 16.99
C SER A 279 -18.41 -8.89 16.33
N HIS A 280 -19.19 -8.04 17.01
CA HIS A 280 -20.42 -7.49 16.44
C HIS A 280 -20.17 -6.61 15.20
N ILE A 281 -18.99 -5.95 15.10
CA ILE A 281 -18.61 -5.18 13.90
C ILE A 281 -18.13 -6.13 12.80
N ARG A 282 -17.28 -7.12 13.14
CA ARG A 282 -16.74 -8.10 12.17
C ARG A 282 -17.84 -8.92 11.48
N ASN A 283 -18.90 -9.24 12.21
CA ASN A 283 -20.00 -10.09 11.74
C ASN A 283 -21.13 -9.32 11.08
N MET A 284 -20.97 -8.03 10.76
CA MET A 284 -21.99 -7.27 10.06
C MET A 284 -22.29 -7.83 8.68
N PRO A 285 -23.57 -7.96 8.29
CA PRO A 285 -23.92 -8.63 7.03
C PRO A 285 -23.66 -7.79 5.78
N LYS A 286 -23.58 -6.46 5.91
CA LYS A 286 -23.43 -5.54 4.77
C LYS A 286 -22.19 -4.66 4.93
N LEU A 287 -21.40 -4.53 3.85
CA LEU A 287 -20.21 -3.67 3.82
C LEU A 287 -20.53 -2.20 4.23
N LYS A 288 -21.70 -1.68 3.87
CA LYS A 288 -22.09 -0.30 4.24
C LYS A 288 -22.21 -0.14 5.76
N SER A 289 -22.88 -1.07 6.42
CA SER A 289 -23.05 -1.09 7.89
C SER A 289 -21.69 -1.28 8.56
N PHE A 290 -20.88 -2.23 8.06
CA PHE A 290 -19.51 -2.43 8.53
C PHE A 290 -18.69 -1.14 8.47
N LYS A 291 -18.66 -0.46 7.32
CA LYS A 291 -17.92 0.79 7.14
C LYS A 291 -18.33 1.86 8.15
N THR A 292 -19.62 2.01 8.42
CA THR A 292 -20.14 3.01 9.37
C THR A 292 -19.67 2.72 10.78
N SER A 293 -19.83 1.49 11.26
CA SER A 293 -19.47 1.10 12.62
C SER A 293 -17.94 1.01 12.80
N CYS A 294 -17.23 0.48 11.81
CA CYS A 294 -15.77 0.44 11.80
C CYS A 294 -15.17 1.85 11.85
N ARG A 295 -15.71 2.80 11.09
CA ARG A 295 -15.27 4.20 11.11
C ARG A 295 -15.40 4.81 12.50
N LYS A 296 -16.54 4.62 13.16
CA LYS A 296 -16.79 5.11 14.52
C LYS A 296 -15.80 4.49 15.51
N TRP A 297 -15.65 3.18 15.45
CA TRP A 297 -14.70 2.46 16.32
C TRP A 297 -13.26 2.95 16.13
N ILE A 298 -12.81 3.17 14.89
CA ILE A 298 -11.46 3.68 14.60
C ILE A 298 -11.26 5.09 15.16
N GLN A 299 -12.26 5.96 15.07
CA GLN A 299 -12.19 7.31 15.63
C GLN A 299 -12.00 7.31 17.16
N GLU A 300 -12.52 6.29 17.84
CA GLU A 300 -12.46 6.14 19.28
C GLU A 300 -11.21 5.38 19.77
N ASN A 301 -10.68 4.45 18.96
CA ASN A 301 -9.68 3.47 19.42
C ASN A 301 -8.32 3.57 18.70
N ILE A 302 -8.19 4.35 17.63
CA ILE A 302 -6.94 4.54 16.90
C ILE A 302 -6.50 6.01 17.02
N ASP A 303 -5.26 6.20 17.42
CA ASP A 303 -4.69 7.54 17.57
C ASP A 303 -4.73 8.35 16.27
N ILE A 304 -4.92 9.67 16.42
CA ILE A 304 -4.92 10.61 15.30
C ILE A 304 -3.51 10.72 14.69
N ASN A 305 -2.49 10.69 15.53
CA ASN A 305 -1.08 10.71 15.13
C ASN A 305 -0.45 9.33 15.30
N PRO A 306 0.50 8.96 14.44
CA PRO A 306 1.23 7.71 14.53
C PRO A 306 2.16 7.64 15.74
#